data_4dcaa47a1d4e6dfedcbe0e294aecad34
#
_entry.id   4dcaa47a1d4e6dfedcbe0e294aecad34
#
_cell.length_a   1.000
_cell.length_b   1.000
_cell.length_c   1.000
_cell.angle_alpha   90.00
_cell.angle_beta   90.00
_cell.angle_gamma   90.00
#
_symmetry.space_group_name_H-M   'P 1'
#
loop_
_entity.id
_entity.type
_entity.pdbx_description
1 polymer ?
#
loop_
_entity_poly.entity_id
_entity_poly.type
_entity_poly.pdbx_seq_one_letter_code
_entity_poly.pdbx_strand_id
1 'polypeptide(L)'
;MGLFSKKVKPSQNAYAVVTGAGSGIGRSFAMELAKRGGQIVCADINLAAAEETVQLIQSETGQKAFAVKCDVGLKEEVQALSEQAEKLLNHPVSLVINNAGVGLGGRFDEVSLEDWQWCMHVNLWGVIHGCHFFVPKFKQQGFGAIINVASAAGYTAAPEMTAYNVTKSSVLALSETLSAELYPDNIRVNVLCPTLVPTNIMKNGRLPSKYSGLADDLLQNHAFVTSDQVAQKTLNNLDAGKLYTIPQPDAKLFWLMKRASPTLYAKVLGMGYPLFKKYVK
;
A
#
# COMPACT_ATOMS: atom_id res chain seq x y z
N MET A 1 0.98 31.91 20.17
CA MET A 1 0.93 30.84 19.16
C MET A 1 -0.45 30.89 18.52
N GLY A 2 -0.54 31.30 17.24
CA GLY A 2 -1.79 31.65 16.59
C GLY A 2 -2.72 30.48 16.33
N LEU A 3 -3.98 30.63 16.71
CA LEU A 3 -5.07 29.65 16.62
C LEU A 3 -5.50 29.27 15.17
N PHE A 4 -4.83 29.77 14.13
CA PHE A 4 -5.20 29.54 12.71
C PHE A 4 -3.99 29.27 11.80
N SER A 5 -3.05 28.44 12.21
CA SER A 5 -2.10 27.86 11.25
C SER A 5 -2.91 26.99 10.28
N LYS A 6 -2.94 27.33 8.98
CA LYS A 6 -3.50 26.46 7.93
C LYS A 6 -2.91 25.06 8.12
N LYS A 7 -3.78 24.09 8.48
CA LYS A 7 -3.32 22.69 8.62
C LYS A 7 -2.68 22.29 7.31
N VAL A 8 -1.38 22.05 7.32
CA VAL A 8 -0.64 21.55 6.15
C VAL A 8 -1.33 20.26 5.70
N LYS A 9 -1.69 20.19 4.42
CA LYS A 9 -2.26 19.00 3.80
C LYS A 9 -1.17 18.30 2.99
N PRO A 10 -0.57 17.20 3.50
CA PRO A 10 0.56 16.55 2.86
C PRO A 10 0.32 16.09 1.43
N SER A 11 -0.94 15.85 1.05
CA SER A 11 -1.29 15.42 -0.30
C SER A 11 -1.44 16.56 -1.31
N GLN A 12 -1.44 17.82 -0.88
CA GLN A 12 -1.57 18.98 -1.78
C GLN A 12 -0.20 19.49 -2.19
N ASN A 13 0.01 19.66 -3.51
CA ASN A 13 1.28 20.09 -4.09
C ASN A 13 2.47 19.23 -3.61
N ALA A 14 2.26 17.92 -3.43
CA ALA A 14 3.24 17.01 -2.90
C ALA A 14 4.37 16.77 -3.90
N TYR A 15 5.60 16.70 -3.42
CA TYR A 15 6.73 16.09 -4.11
C TYR A 15 6.80 14.63 -3.66
N ALA A 16 6.23 13.73 -4.48
CA ALA A 16 5.91 12.39 -4.02
C ALA A 16 6.69 11.30 -4.75
N VAL A 17 6.99 10.23 -4.01
CA VAL A 17 7.45 8.95 -4.56
C VAL A 17 6.36 7.91 -4.34
N VAL A 18 5.96 7.21 -5.40
CA VAL A 18 4.98 6.12 -5.33
C VAL A 18 5.61 4.86 -5.88
N THR A 19 5.70 3.80 -5.06
CA THR A 19 6.19 2.49 -5.50
C THR A 19 5.05 1.62 -6.01
N GLY A 20 5.31 0.76 -7.01
CA GLY A 20 4.26 0.00 -7.70
C GLY A 20 3.29 0.93 -8.46
N ALA A 21 3.82 2.04 -9.00
CA ALA A 21 3.02 3.07 -9.65
C ALA A 21 2.58 2.71 -11.07
N GLY A 22 3.04 1.60 -11.62
CA GLY A 22 2.70 1.17 -12.98
C GLY A 22 1.27 0.70 -13.16
N SER A 23 0.54 0.36 -12.10
CA SER A 23 -0.84 -0.10 -12.21
C SER A 23 -1.65 0.03 -10.90
N GLY A 24 -2.96 -0.25 -10.98
CA GLY A 24 -3.85 -0.41 -9.83
C GLY A 24 -3.83 0.77 -8.85
N ILE A 25 -3.75 0.49 -7.55
CA ILE A 25 -3.81 1.52 -6.50
C ILE A 25 -2.61 2.49 -6.59
N GLY A 26 -1.41 1.99 -6.98
CA GLY A 26 -0.23 2.85 -7.14
C GLY A 26 -0.40 3.89 -8.24
N ARG A 27 -0.90 3.47 -9.42
CA ARG A 27 -1.26 4.40 -10.51
C ARG A 27 -2.31 5.40 -10.06
N SER A 28 -3.35 4.94 -9.38
CA SER A 28 -4.40 5.83 -8.86
C SER A 28 -3.89 6.84 -7.84
N PHE A 29 -2.93 6.46 -6.98
CA PHE A 29 -2.27 7.42 -6.09
C PHE A 29 -1.48 8.47 -6.87
N ALA A 30 -0.70 8.06 -7.87
CA ALA A 30 0.09 8.97 -8.68
C ALA A 30 -0.80 9.98 -9.45
N MET A 31 -1.87 9.49 -10.06
CA MET A 31 -2.86 10.32 -10.76
C MET A 31 -3.57 11.30 -9.82
N GLU A 32 -4.04 10.84 -8.65
CA GLU A 32 -4.76 11.67 -7.70
C GLU A 32 -3.85 12.76 -7.09
N LEU A 33 -2.57 12.43 -6.81
CA LEU A 33 -1.58 13.41 -6.35
C LEU A 33 -1.30 14.48 -7.43
N ALA A 34 -1.21 14.08 -8.69
CA ALA A 34 -1.05 15.02 -9.80
C ALA A 34 -2.27 15.97 -9.91
N LYS A 35 -3.50 15.45 -9.80
CA LYS A 35 -4.74 16.25 -9.75
C LYS A 35 -4.74 17.25 -8.58
N ARG A 36 -4.01 16.97 -7.50
CA ARG A 36 -3.81 17.87 -6.35
C ARG A 36 -2.63 18.82 -6.50
N GLY A 37 -2.03 18.92 -7.69
CA GLY A 37 -0.92 19.83 -8.01
C GLY A 37 0.46 19.27 -7.68
N GLY A 38 0.56 17.98 -7.31
CA GLY A 38 1.84 17.34 -6.97
C GLY A 38 2.70 17.00 -8.19
N GLN A 39 4.00 16.81 -7.94
CA GLN A 39 4.96 16.23 -8.88
C GLN A 39 5.38 14.85 -8.38
N ILE A 40 5.44 13.86 -9.25
CA ILE A 40 5.48 12.46 -8.84
C ILE A 40 6.64 11.70 -9.48
N VAL A 41 7.38 10.96 -8.67
CA VAL A 41 8.25 9.87 -9.14
C VAL A 41 7.46 8.56 -9.07
N CYS A 42 7.14 8.02 -10.23
CA CYS A 42 6.46 6.75 -10.41
C CYS A 42 7.51 5.63 -10.46
N ALA A 43 7.70 4.91 -9.36
CA ALA A 43 8.64 3.80 -9.29
C ALA A 43 7.92 2.47 -9.48
N ASP A 44 8.44 1.61 -10.35
CA ASP A 44 7.90 0.26 -10.60
C ASP A 44 9.01 -0.68 -11.06
N ILE A 45 8.88 -1.98 -10.80
CA ILE A 45 9.78 -2.99 -11.34
C ILE A 45 9.64 -3.09 -12.88
N ASN A 46 8.44 -2.81 -13.38
CA ASN A 46 8.14 -2.68 -14.81
C ASN A 46 8.21 -1.19 -15.22
N LEU A 47 9.35 -0.79 -15.76
CA LEU A 47 9.58 0.59 -16.18
C LEU A 47 8.54 1.07 -17.21
N ALA A 48 8.18 0.24 -18.20
CA ALA A 48 7.22 0.63 -19.23
C ALA A 48 5.83 0.96 -18.65
N ALA A 49 5.38 0.21 -17.62
CA ALA A 49 4.14 0.51 -16.92
C ALA A 49 4.21 1.81 -16.10
N ALA A 50 5.36 2.13 -15.53
CA ALA A 50 5.59 3.42 -14.87
C ALA A 50 5.60 4.58 -15.87
N GLU A 51 6.22 4.41 -17.05
CA GLU A 51 6.21 5.39 -18.14
C GLU A 51 4.81 5.66 -18.68
N GLU A 52 3.97 4.62 -18.82
CA GLU A 52 2.56 4.78 -19.18
C GLU A 52 1.83 5.66 -18.15
N THR A 53 2.06 5.43 -16.86
CA THR A 53 1.47 6.25 -15.79
C THR A 53 1.95 7.71 -15.87
N VAL A 54 3.22 7.94 -16.17
CA VAL A 54 3.77 9.30 -16.40
C VAL A 54 3.09 9.98 -17.56
N GLN A 55 2.89 9.29 -18.69
CA GLN A 55 2.19 9.83 -19.87
C GLN A 55 0.74 10.22 -19.52
N LEU A 56 0.02 9.37 -18.77
CA LEU A 56 -1.33 9.67 -18.29
C LEU A 56 -1.36 10.91 -17.40
N ILE A 57 -0.42 11.05 -16.46
CA ILE A 57 -0.32 12.23 -15.61
C ILE A 57 -0.12 13.49 -16.44
N GLN A 58 0.82 13.47 -17.38
CA GLN A 58 1.13 14.62 -18.24
C GLN A 58 -0.06 15.02 -19.10
N SER A 59 -0.74 14.03 -19.72
CA SER A 59 -1.88 14.29 -20.60
C SER A 59 -3.13 14.78 -19.89
N GLU A 60 -3.43 14.22 -18.69
CA GLU A 60 -4.66 14.55 -17.97
C GLU A 60 -4.53 15.76 -17.04
N THR A 61 -3.32 16.05 -16.53
CA THR A 61 -3.15 17.07 -15.48
C THR A 61 -2.14 18.17 -15.83
N GLY A 62 -1.29 17.94 -16.81
CA GLY A 62 -0.18 18.82 -17.15
C GLY A 62 0.95 18.84 -16.10
N GLN A 63 0.86 18.02 -15.03
CA GLN A 63 1.87 17.97 -13.98
C GLN A 63 3.10 17.18 -14.41
N LYS A 64 4.25 17.52 -13.79
CA LYS A 64 5.51 16.78 -14.02
C LYS A 64 5.46 15.44 -13.29
N ALA A 65 5.84 14.39 -13.99
CA ALA A 65 6.06 13.07 -13.42
C ALA A 65 7.28 12.39 -14.07
N PHE A 66 7.90 11.46 -13.35
CA PHE A 66 9.11 10.77 -13.76
C PHE A 66 8.98 9.29 -13.50
N ALA A 67 9.36 8.44 -14.45
CA ALA A 67 9.39 7.00 -14.27
C ALA A 67 10.77 6.55 -13.80
N VAL A 68 10.81 5.65 -12.81
CA VAL A 68 12.05 5.04 -12.32
C VAL A 68 11.83 3.54 -12.16
N LYS A 69 12.73 2.73 -12.73
CA LYS A 69 12.74 1.29 -12.49
C LYS A 69 13.24 1.04 -11.07
N CYS A 70 12.48 0.26 -10.28
CA CYS A 70 12.88 -0.08 -8.93
C CYS A 70 12.24 -1.39 -8.47
N ASP A 71 13.07 -2.37 -8.12
CA ASP A 71 12.66 -3.51 -7.30
C ASP A 71 12.76 -3.10 -5.82
N VAL A 72 11.61 -2.93 -5.18
CA VAL A 72 11.55 -2.50 -3.77
C VAL A 72 12.14 -3.51 -2.80
N GLY A 73 12.23 -4.77 -3.19
CA GLY A 73 12.90 -5.81 -2.41
C GLY A 73 14.41 -5.59 -2.31
N LEU A 74 15.03 -4.92 -3.26
CA LEU A 74 16.46 -4.66 -3.28
C LEU A 74 16.76 -3.32 -2.59
N LYS A 75 17.46 -3.40 -1.46
CA LYS A 75 17.80 -2.24 -0.63
C LYS A 75 18.54 -1.16 -1.42
N GLU A 76 19.47 -1.57 -2.26
CA GLU A 76 20.31 -0.69 -3.07
C GLU A 76 19.49 0.10 -4.09
N GLU A 77 18.46 -0.53 -4.69
CA GLU A 77 17.57 0.14 -5.66
C GLU A 77 16.66 1.16 -4.96
N VAL A 78 16.16 0.87 -3.76
CA VAL A 78 15.33 1.84 -2.98
C VAL A 78 16.20 2.98 -2.46
N GLN A 79 17.44 2.73 -2.07
CA GLN A 79 18.39 3.78 -1.73
C GLN A 79 18.61 4.72 -2.94
N ALA A 80 18.95 4.15 -4.10
CA ALA A 80 19.15 4.91 -5.33
C ALA A 80 17.89 5.69 -5.72
N LEU A 81 16.69 5.09 -5.59
CA LEU A 81 15.41 5.76 -5.82
C LEU A 81 15.26 6.99 -4.92
N SER A 82 15.60 6.88 -3.63
CA SER A 82 15.45 7.98 -2.66
C SER A 82 16.36 9.18 -2.98
N GLU A 83 17.53 8.92 -3.55
CA GLU A 83 18.50 9.94 -3.96
C GLU A 83 18.14 10.55 -5.34
N GLN A 84 17.70 9.70 -6.28
CA GLN A 84 17.31 10.10 -7.62
C GLN A 84 16.03 10.93 -7.60
N ALA A 85 15.08 10.60 -6.74
CA ALA A 85 13.80 11.28 -6.66
C ALA A 85 13.96 12.78 -6.36
N GLU A 86 14.82 13.16 -5.43
CA GLU A 86 15.09 14.58 -5.11
C GLU A 86 15.72 15.34 -6.28
N LYS A 87 16.60 14.67 -7.04
CA LYS A 87 17.21 15.26 -8.24
C LYS A 87 16.17 15.47 -9.36
N LEU A 88 15.31 14.49 -9.61
CA LEU A 88 14.27 14.56 -10.63
C LEU A 88 13.21 15.63 -10.29
N LEU A 89 12.79 15.69 -9.05
CA LEU A 89 11.80 16.66 -8.57
C LEU A 89 12.39 18.07 -8.41
N ASN A 90 13.73 18.18 -8.36
CA ASN A 90 14.45 19.41 -7.98
C ASN A 90 13.91 20.01 -6.67
N HIS A 91 13.52 19.15 -5.75
CA HIS A 91 12.91 19.50 -4.47
C HIS A 91 13.02 18.32 -3.47
N PRO A 92 13.10 18.58 -2.15
CA PRO A 92 12.98 17.52 -1.16
C PRO A 92 11.67 16.76 -1.29
N VAL A 93 11.72 15.42 -1.22
CA VAL A 93 10.52 14.60 -1.20
C VAL A 93 9.69 14.90 0.04
N SER A 94 8.38 15.12 -0.11
CA SER A 94 7.46 15.43 0.99
C SER A 94 6.52 14.27 1.35
N LEU A 95 6.33 13.32 0.43
CA LEU A 95 5.44 12.17 0.62
C LEU A 95 6.03 10.93 -0.04
N VAL A 96 6.11 9.82 0.70
CA VAL A 96 6.40 8.50 0.16
C VAL A 96 5.19 7.58 0.31
N ILE A 97 4.85 6.85 -0.76
CA ILE A 97 3.79 5.83 -0.75
C ILE A 97 4.43 4.48 -1.05
N ASN A 98 4.60 3.67 -0.01
CA ASN A 98 5.08 2.31 -0.10
C ASN A 98 3.90 1.40 -0.49
N ASN A 99 3.64 1.30 -1.79
CA ASN A 99 2.47 0.61 -2.34
C ASN A 99 2.83 -0.69 -3.06
N ALA A 100 4.03 -0.83 -3.60
CA ALA A 100 4.44 -2.05 -4.30
C ALA A 100 4.14 -3.30 -3.47
N GLY A 101 3.57 -4.32 -4.11
CA GLY A 101 3.19 -5.54 -3.42
C GLY A 101 2.71 -6.63 -4.36
N VAL A 102 2.76 -7.85 -3.87
CA VAL A 102 2.39 -9.07 -4.60
C VAL A 102 1.38 -9.90 -3.80
N GLY A 103 0.54 -10.64 -4.51
CA GLY A 103 -0.39 -11.60 -3.91
C GLY A 103 0.26 -12.98 -3.74
N LEU A 104 -0.02 -13.64 -2.63
CA LEU A 104 0.35 -15.03 -2.40
C LEU A 104 -0.78 -15.74 -1.68
N GLY A 105 -1.26 -16.84 -2.25
CA GLY A 105 -2.27 -17.70 -1.66
C GLY A 105 -1.84 -19.15 -1.66
N GLY A 106 -2.50 -19.94 -0.84
CA GLY A 106 -2.26 -21.38 -0.65
C GLY A 106 -2.29 -21.75 0.82
N ARG A 107 -2.50 -23.03 1.08
CA ARG A 107 -2.42 -23.58 2.44
C ARG A 107 -0.99 -23.46 2.96
N PHE A 108 -0.85 -23.36 4.27
CA PHE A 108 0.44 -23.24 4.92
C PHE A 108 1.42 -24.36 4.52
N ASP A 109 0.93 -25.57 4.41
CA ASP A 109 1.68 -26.79 4.05
C ASP A 109 1.91 -26.96 2.53
N GLU A 110 1.27 -26.12 1.70
CA GLU A 110 1.39 -26.16 0.22
C GLU A 110 2.31 -25.03 -0.31
N VAL A 111 2.50 -23.96 0.44
CA VAL A 111 3.31 -22.80 0.01
C VAL A 111 4.78 -23.06 0.30
N SER A 112 5.63 -22.96 -0.73
CA SER A 112 7.07 -23.16 -0.60
C SER A 112 7.74 -22.06 0.24
N LEU A 113 8.91 -22.38 0.84
CA LEU A 113 9.70 -21.37 1.57
C LEU A 113 10.22 -20.28 0.62
N GLU A 114 10.49 -20.60 -0.63
CA GLU A 114 10.89 -19.67 -1.68
C GLU A 114 9.78 -18.66 -1.96
N ASP A 115 8.51 -19.10 -2.01
CA ASP A 115 7.36 -18.21 -2.17
C ASP A 115 7.15 -17.32 -0.94
N TRP A 116 7.37 -17.88 0.26
CA TRP A 116 7.39 -17.11 1.49
C TRP A 116 8.43 -16.00 1.44
N GLN A 117 9.68 -16.34 1.08
CA GLN A 117 10.79 -15.38 0.98
C GLN A 117 10.47 -14.30 -0.05
N TRP A 118 9.96 -14.67 -1.23
CA TRP A 118 9.55 -13.73 -2.27
C TRP A 118 8.47 -12.76 -1.77
N CYS A 119 7.42 -13.26 -1.11
CA CYS A 119 6.36 -12.44 -0.58
C CYS A 119 6.85 -11.48 0.52
N MET A 120 7.69 -11.97 1.43
CA MET A 120 8.34 -11.17 2.47
C MET A 120 9.23 -10.08 1.86
N HIS A 121 10.00 -10.43 0.84
CA HIS A 121 10.94 -9.54 0.17
C HIS A 121 10.23 -8.32 -0.42
N VAL A 122 9.14 -8.53 -1.14
CA VAL A 122 8.38 -7.42 -1.74
C VAL A 122 7.49 -6.72 -0.73
N ASN A 123 6.61 -7.47 -0.04
CA ASN A 123 5.52 -6.89 0.75
C ASN A 123 5.95 -6.30 2.09
N LEU A 124 7.05 -6.78 2.66
CA LEU A 124 7.54 -6.30 3.96
C LEU A 124 8.85 -5.55 3.82
N TRP A 125 9.89 -6.18 3.26
CA TRP A 125 11.19 -5.52 3.11
C TRP A 125 11.09 -4.29 2.21
N GLY A 126 10.29 -4.32 1.15
CA GLY A 126 10.07 -3.14 0.31
C GLY A 126 9.50 -1.93 1.08
N VAL A 127 8.57 -2.19 1.99
CA VAL A 127 8.02 -1.12 2.87
C VAL A 127 9.07 -0.66 3.90
N ILE A 128 9.82 -1.61 4.49
CA ILE A 128 10.91 -1.29 5.44
C ILE A 128 11.97 -0.43 4.74
N HIS A 129 12.43 -0.80 3.54
CA HIS A 129 13.42 -0.03 2.78
C HIS A 129 12.91 1.38 2.49
N GLY A 130 11.66 1.53 2.01
CA GLY A 130 11.05 2.84 1.80
C GLY A 130 11.06 3.69 3.07
N CYS A 131 10.59 3.16 4.18
CA CYS A 131 10.63 3.88 5.47
C CYS A 131 12.08 4.20 5.87
N HIS A 132 13.01 3.24 5.74
CA HIS A 132 14.41 3.39 6.17
C HIS A 132 15.14 4.52 5.45
N PHE A 133 14.93 4.69 4.14
CA PHE A 133 15.64 5.72 3.37
C PHE A 133 14.94 7.08 3.35
N PHE A 134 13.63 7.15 3.56
CA PHE A 134 12.91 8.42 3.56
C PHE A 134 12.75 9.04 4.95
N VAL A 135 12.63 8.26 6.02
CA VAL A 135 12.47 8.80 7.39
C VAL A 135 13.61 9.73 7.80
N PRO A 136 14.90 9.39 7.61
CA PRO A 136 16.00 10.31 7.97
C PRO A 136 15.91 11.64 7.21
N LYS A 137 15.54 11.62 5.92
CA LYS A 137 15.36 12.82 5.11
C LYS A 137 14.22 13.69 5.65
N PHE A 138 13.09 13.07 5.99
CA PHE A 138 11.95 13.77 6.59
C PHE A 138 12.27 14.38 7.95
N LYS A 139 13.06 13.69 8.78
CA LYS A 139 13.56 14.24 10.05
C LYS A 139 14.47 15.44 9.83
N GLN A 140 15.39 15.35 8.87
CA GLN A 140 16.32 16.44 8.56
C GLN A 140 15.59 17.69 8.06
N GLN A 141 14.54 17.53 7.25
CA GLN A 141 13.75 18.66 6.73
C GLN A 141 12.65 19.16 7.68
N GLY A 142 12.34 18.42 8.76
CA GLY A 142 11.35 18.80 9.78
C GLY A 142 9.88 18.60 9.34
N PHE A 143 9.64 17.90 8.24
CA PHE A 143 8.31 17.54 7.76
C PHE A 143 8.36 16.32 6.82
N GLY A 144 7.26 15.62 6.69
CA GLY A 144 7.12 14.52 5.76
C GLY A 144 5.82 13.75 5.97
N ALA A 145 5.53 12.87 5.02
CA ALA A 145 4.41 11.95 5.15
C ALA A 145 4.72 10.58 4.54
N ILE A 146 4.17 9.54 5.14
CA ILE A 146 4.33 8.15 4.73
C ILE A 146 2.95 7.52 4.60
N ILE A 147 2.69 6.86 3.48
CA ILE A 147 1.58 5.93 3.34
C ILE A 147 2.14 4.54 3.11
N ASN A 148 1.83 3.60 4.00
CA ASN A 148 2.15 2.19 3.84
C ASN A 148 0.90 1.41 3.41
N VAL A 149 0.98 0.68 2.30
CA VAL A 149 -0.14 -0.11 1.82
C VAL A 149 -0.08 -1.53 2.41
N ALA A 150 -0.87 -1.71 3.48
CA ALA A 150 -1.13 -3.01 4.08
C ALA A 150 -2.27 -3.75 3.34
N SER A 151 -3.21 -4.31 4.06
CA SER A 151 -4.44 -4.95 3.59
C SER A 151 -5.33 -5.25 4.80
N ALA A 152 -6.60 -5.44 4.59
CA ALA A 152 -7.49 -6.07 5.58
C ALA A 152 -6.97 -7.47 6.00
N ALA A 153 -6.29 -8.18 5.12
CA ALA A 153 -5.62 -9.45 5.40
C ALA A 153 -4.68 -9.37 6.62
N GLY A 154 -4.05 -8.22 6.87
CA GLY A 154 -3.16 -8.01 8.01
C GLY A 154 -3.85 -8.13 9.37
N TYR A 155 -5.17 -7.96 9.46
CA TYR A 155 -5.92 -8.14 10.69
C TYR A 155 -7.02 -9.20 10.60
N THR A 156 -7.53 -9.54 9.40
CA THR A 156 -8.56 -10.60 9.26
C THR A 156 -7.98 -11.99 9.44
N ALA A 157 -6.72 -12.20 9.06
CA ALA A 157 -6.05 -13.50 9.13
C ALA A 157 -6.84 -14.61 8.39
N ALA A 158 -7.30 -14.28 7.16
CA ALA A 158 -8.08 -15.23 6.35
C ALA A 158 -7.28 -16.52 6.07
N PRO A 159 -7.91 -17.70 6.12
CA PRO A 159 -7.27 -18.96 5.75
C PRO A 159 -6.70 -18.93 4.32
N GLU A 160 -5.69 -19.77 4.07
CA GLU A 160 -5.04 -19.96 2.78
C GLU A 160 -4.30 -18.73 2.23
N MET A 161 -3.94 -17.79 3.11
CA MET A 161 -3.18 -16.59 2.80
C MET A 161 -2.09 -16.31 3.85
N THR A 162 -1.54 -17.35 4.51
CA THR A 162 -0.73 -17.17 5.72
C THR A 162 0.46 -16.25 5.49
N ALA A 163 1.26 -16.47 4.45
CA ALA A 163 2.43 -15.64 4.16
C ALA A 163 2.04 -14.19 3.86
N TYR A 164 1.00 -13.99 3.05
CA TYR A 164 0.48 -12.65 2.76
C TYR A 164 -0.06 -11.97 4.01
N ASN A 165 -0.84 -12.68 4.84
CA ASN A 165 -1.36 -12.15 6.11
C ASN A 165 -0.22 -11.71 7.04
N VAL A 166 0.84 -12.51 7.16
CA VAL A 166 2.01 -12.18 7.99
C VAL A 166 2.67 -10.90 7.50
N THR A 167 2.94 -10.78 6.18
CA THR A 167 3.56 -9.56 5.65
C THR A 167 2.70 -8.32 5.91
N LYS A 168 1.39 -8.42 5.67
CA LYS A 168 0.48 -7.28 5.84
C LYS A 168 0.21 -6.94 7.32
N SER A 169 0.24 -7.92 8.24
CA SER A 169 0.24 -7.68 9.68
C SER A 169 1.50 -6.94 10.15
N SER A 170 2.65 -7.33 9.61
CA SER A 170 3.93 -6.66 9.93
C SER A 170 3.95 -5.21 9.46
N VAL A 171 3.38 -4.91 8.28
CA VAL A 171 3.24 -3.52 7.79
C VAL A 171 2.32 -2.69 8.70
N LEU A 172 1.26 -3.30 9.26
CA LEU A 172 0.41 -2.62 10.26
C LEU A 172 1.22 -2.24 11.50
N ALA A 173 1.89 -3.21 12.11
CA ALA A 173 2.70 -2.99 13.31
C ALA A 173 3.80 -1.95 13.08
N LEU A 174 4.52 -2.04 11.93
CA LEU A 174 5.51 -1.04 11.53
C LEU A 174 4.91 0.37 11.45
N SER A 175 3.73 0.50 10.83
CA SER A 175 3.10 1.80 10.64
C SER A 175 2.58 2.41 11.95
N GLU A 176 2.05 1.57 12.84
CA GLU A 176 1.61 1.99 14.18
C GLU A 176 2.80 2.51 15.00
N THR A 177 3.91 1.76 15.01
CA THR A 177 5.15 2.14 15.72
C THR A 177 5.72 3.44 15.15
N LEU A 178 5.91 3.52 13.83
CA LEU A 178 6.43 4.72 13.18
C LEU A 178 5.53 5.95 13.40
N SER A 179 4.22 5.78 13.47
CA SER A 179 3.30 6.90 13.75
C SER A 179 3.56 7.52 15.12
N ALA A 180 3.89 6.70 16.13
CA ALA A 180 4.21 7.18 17.47
C ALA A 180 5.63 7.80 17.52
N GLU A 181 6.63 7.12 16.95
CA GLU A 181 8.03 7.57 16.97
C GLU A 181 8.26 8.88 16.20
N LEU A 182 7.52 9.07 15.09
CA LEU A 182 7.70 10.21 14.19
C LEU A 182 6.75 11.37 14.48
N TYR A 183 5.86 11.22 15.45
CA TYR A 183 4.93 12.29 15.86
C TYR A 183 5.64 13.58 16.32
N PRO A 184 6.73 13.49 17.14
CA PRO A 184 7.47 14.70 17.54
C PRO A 184 8.17 15.41 16.38
N ASP A 185 8.51 14.69 15.31
CA ASP A 185 9.21 15.22 14.14
C ASP A 185 8.26 15.83 13.07
N ASN A 186 6.94 15.94 13.38
CA ASN A 186 5.92 16.43 12.45
C ASN A 186 5.83 15.61 11.16
N ILE A 187 6.09 14.30 11.24
CA ILE A 187 5.99 13.35 10.12
C ILE A 187 4.69 12.56 10.30
N ARG A 188 3.84 12.57 9.27
CA ARG A 188 2.57 11.86 9.31
C ARG A 188 2.69 10.47 8.73
N VAL A 189 2.11 9.50 9.40
CA VAL A 189 2.02 8.11 8.92
C VAL A 189 0.56 7.74 8.73
N ASN A 190 0.24 7.13 7.58
CA ASN A 190 -1.06 6.52 7.32
C ASN A 190 -0.84 5.08 6.84
N VAL A 191 -1.68 4.16 7.28
CA VAL A 191 -1.70 2.78 6.80
C VAL A 191 -3.02 2.49 6.10
N LEU A 192 -2.91 2.08 4.83
CA LEU A 192 -4.06 1.71 4.01
C LEU A 192 -4.34 0.21 4.14
N CYS A 193 -5.58 -0.15 4.48
CA CYS A 193 -6.04 -1.52 4.70
C CYS A 193 -7.26 -1.84 3.83
N PRO A 194 -7.10 -2.01 2.51
CA PRO A 194 -8.22 -2.36 1.64
C PRO A 194 -8.57 -3.85 1.74
N THR A 195 -9.81 -4.21 1.39
CA THR A 195 -10.21 -5.56 0.99
C THR A 195 -10.01 -5.73 -0.51
N LEU A 196 -10.97 -6.29 -1.21
CA LEU A 196 -10.92 -6.50 -2.65
C LEU A 196 -10.98 -5.17 -3.41
N VAL A 197 -9.97 -4.91 -4.21
CA VAL A 197 -9.90 -3.79 -5.14
C VAL A 197 -9.51 -4.34 -6.51
N PRO A 198 -10.19 -3.98 -7.60
CA PRO A 198 -9.87 -4.44 -8.95
C PRO A 198 -8.48 -3.98 -9.36
N THR A 199 -7.49 -4.86 -9.24
CA THR A 199 -6.09 -4.61 -9.56
C THR A 199 -5.45 -5.87 -10.14
N ASN A 200 -4.23 -5.73 -10.66
CA ASN A 200 -3.47 -6.87 -11.17
C ASN A 200 -2.79 -7.72 -10.09
N ILE A 201 -3.03 -7.47 -8.80
CA ILE A 201 -2.32 -8.14 -7.69
C ILE A 201 -2.51 -9.66 -7.70
N MET A 202 -3.69 -10.12 -8.11
CA MET A 202 -3.97 -11.56 -8.22
C MET A 202 -3.35 -12.15 -9.48
N LYS A 203 -3.38 -11.43 -10.60
CA LYS A 203 -2.77 -11.87 -11.89
C LYS A 203 -1.25 -11.98 -11.79
N ASN A 204 -0.63 -11.07 -11.07
CA ASN A 204 0.82 -11.03 -10.85
C ASN A 204 1.25 -11.79 -9.58
N GLY A 205 0.30 -12.37 -8.86
CA GLY A 205 0.52 -13.15 -7.65
C GLY A 205 0.86 -14.60 -7.94
N ARG A 206 1.26 -15.32 -6.90
CA ARG A 206 1.47 -16.77 -6.92
C ARG A 206 0.30 -17.43 -6.20
N LEU A 207 -0.66 -17.92 -7.00
CA LEU A 207 -1.88 -18.56 -6.51
C LEU A 207 -1.97 -19.96 -7.11
N PRO A 208 -2.33 -20.98 -6.33
CA PRO A 208 -2.68 -22.28 -6.91
C PRO A 208 -3.78 -22.13 -7.95
N SER A 209 -3.69 -22.89 -9.04
CA SER A 209 -4.62 -22.82 -10.18
C SER A 209 -6.09 -22.97 -9.80
N LYS A 210 -6.37 -23.72 -8.72
CA LYS A 210 -7.73 -23.89 -8.15
C LYS A 210 -8.38 -22.56 -7.72
N TYR A 211 -7.61 -21.48 -7.50
CA TYR A 211 -8.15 -20.16 -7.09
C TYR A 211 -8.27 -19.16 -8.23
N SER A 212 -7.76 -19.43 -9.43
CA SER A 212 -7.71 -18.45 -10.51
C SER A 212 -9.11 -17.94 -10.89
N GLY A 213 -10.07 -18.85 -11.10
CA GLY A 213 -11.45 -18.46 -11.43
C GLY A 213 -12.19 -17.76 -10.29
N LEU A 214 -11.97 -18.20 -9.04
CA LEU A 214 -12.56 -17.56 -7.86
C LEU A 214 -12.00 -16.15 -7.63
N ALA A 215 -10.71 -15.96 -7.85
CA ALA A 215 -10.07 -14.65 -7.70
C ALA A 215 -10.61 -13.63 -8.71
N ASP A 216 -10.81 -14.05 -9.97
CA ASP A 216 -11.39 -13.20 -11.01
C ASP A 216 -12.86 -12.88 -10.72
N ASP A 217 -13.66 -13.86 -10.29
CA ASP A 217 -15.06 -13.66 -9.92
C ASP A 217 -15.20 -12.69 -8.73
N LEU A 218 -14.40 -12.86 -7.68
CA LEU A 218 -14.40 -11.98 -6.51
C LEU A 218 -14.03 -10.54 -6.87
N LEU A 219 -13.06 -10.36 -7.77
CA LEU A 219 -12.65 -9.02 -8.20
C LEU A 219 -13.69 -8.35 -9.10
N GLN A 220 -14.37 -9.11 -9.99
CA GLN A 220 -15.33 -8.55 -10.92
C GLN A 220 -16.70 -8.29 -10.27
N ASN A 221 -17.16 -9.19 -9.40
CA ASN A 221 -18.54 -9.16 -8.89
C ASN A 221 -18.66 -8.64 -7.45
N HIS A 222 -17.56 -8.57 -6.69
CA HIS A 222 -17.59 -8.20 -5.26
C HIS A 222 -16.67 -7.03 -4.88
N ALA A 223 -16.06 -6.35 -5.85
CA ALA A 223 -15.27 -5.14 -5.57
C ALA A 223 -16.18 -3.91 -5.52
N PHE A 224 -16.50 -3.47 -4.34
CA PHE A 224 -17.39 -2.30 -4.11
C PHE A 224 -16.72 -0.94 -4.25
N VAL A 225 -15.39 -0.89 -4.41
CA VAL A 225 -14.61 0.36 -4.40
C VAL A 225 -13.54 0.29 -5.48
N THR A 226 -13.42 1.34 -6.28
CA THR A 226 -12.37 1.45 -7.31
C THR A 226 -11.02 1.85 -6.70
N SER A 227 -9.93 1.60 -7.44
CA SER A 227 -8.59 2.04 -7.04
C SER A 227 -8.52 3.56 -6.81
N ASP A 228 -9.22 4.35 -7.64
CA ASP A 228 -9.26 5.81 -7.51
C ASP A 228 -9.94 6.27 -6.24
N GLN A 229 -11.09 5.65 -5.89
CA GLN A 229 -11.79 5.93 -4.64
C GLN A 229 -10.93 5.57 -3.42
N VAL A 230 -10.17 4.47 -3.49
CA VAL A 230 -9.22 4.07 -2.45
C VAL A 230 -8.12 5.11 -2.29
N ALA A 231 -7.49 5.53 -3.39
CA ALA A 231 -6.43 6.53 -3.38
C ALA A 231 -6.95 7.87 -2.81
N GLN A 232 -8.06 8.39 -3.34
CA GLN A 232 -8.66 9.64 -2.89
C GLN A 232 -8.99 9.62 -1.39
N LYS A 233 -9.64 8.54 -0.91
CA LYS A 233 -10.00 8.39 0.51
C LYS A 233 -8.77 8.33 1.40
N THR A 234 -7.70 7.66 0.93
CA THR A 234 -6.46 7.54 1.68
C THR A 234 -5.75 8.87 1.84
N LEU A 235 -5.62 9.62 0.75
CA LEU A 235 -5.01 10.95 0.78
C LEU A 235 -5.82 11.93 1.64
N ASN A 236 -7.16 11.88 1.58
CA ASN A 236 -8.01 12.68 2.46
C ASN A 236 -7.84 12.32 3.94
N ASN A 237 -7.67 11.04 4.27
CA ASN A 237 -7.41 10.59 5.63
C ASN A 237 -6.01 10.99 6.12
N LEU A 238 -4.99 10.93 5.25
CA LEU A 238 -3.65 11.45 5.54
C LEU A 238 -3.70 12.95 5.88
N ASP A 239 -4.40 13.75 5.07
CA ASP A 239 -4.58 15.20 5.28
C ASP A 239 -5.34 15.48 6.59
N ALA A 240 -6.25 14.61 6.97
CA ALA A 240 -6.97 14.68 8.24
C ALA A 240 -6.15 14.17 9.45
N GLY A 241 -4.92 13.67 9.24
CA GLY A 241 -4.05 13.16 10.31
C GLY A 241 -4.51 11.81 10.87
N LYS A 242 -5.24 11.00 10.09
CA LYS A 242 -5.68 9.67 10.51
C LYS A 242 -4.60 8.65 10.24
N LEU A 243 -4.32 7.78 11.23
CA LEU A 243 -3.39 6.67 11.07
C LEU A 243 -3.95 5.59 10.12
N TYR A 244 -5.22 5.21 10.29
CA TYR A 244 -5.82 4.13 9.50
C TYR A 244 -6.72 4.64 8.38
N THR A 245 -6.57 4.03 7.20
CA THR A 245 -7.56 4.07 6.13
C THR A 245 -8.09 2.68 5.86
N ILE A 246 -9.34 2.44 6.22
CA ILE A 246 -10.10 1.23 5.94
C ILE A 246 -11.22 1.63 4.96
N PRO A 247 -11.04 1.44 3.65
CA PRO A 247 -11.96 1.99 2.65
C PRO A 247 -13.35 1.35 2.69
N GLN A 248 -13.40 0.01 2.81
CA GLN A 248 -14.61 -0.77 2.68
C GLN A 248 -15.31 -1.00 4.02
N PRO A 249 -16.65 -1.03 4.06
CA PRO A 249 -17.43 -1.27 5.29
C PRO A 249 -17.23 -2.66 5.89
N ASP A 250 -17.13 -3.70 5.04
CA ASP A 250 -16.87 -5.08 5.44
C ASP A 250 -15.54 -5.21 6.20
N ALA A 251 -14.50 -4.56 5.69
CA ALA A 251 -13.19 -4.49 6.32
C ALA A 251 -13.27 -3.89 7.74
N LYS A 252 -14.07 -2.82 7.91
CA LYS A 252 -14.30 -2.21 9.23
C LYS A 252 -15.02 -3.16 10.17
N LEU A 253 -16.01 -3.89 9.68
CA LEU A 253 -16.74 -4.86 10.47
C LEU A 253 -15.81 -5.95 10.99
N PHE A 254 -15.00 -6.56 10.13
CA PHE A 254 -14.02 -7.58 10.55
C PHE A 254 -13.02 -7.03 11.55
N TRP A 255 -12.54 -5.81 11.35
CA TRP A 255 -11.62 -5.14 12.27
C TRP A 255 -12.23 -4.97 13.67
N LEU A 256 -13.51 -4.54 13.77
CA LEU A 256 -14.22 -4.39 15.02
C LEU A 256 -14.50 -5.75 15.69
N MET A 257 -14.96 -6.74 14.93
CA MET A 257 -15.25 -8.09 15.44
C MET A 257 -14.01 -8.74 16.07
N LYS A 258 -12.86 -8.68 15.35
CA LYS A 258 -11.62 -9.24 15.89
C LYS A 258 -11.12 -8.51 17.13
N ARG A 259 -11.28 -7.19 17.23
CA ARG A 259 -10.91 -6.41 18.43
C ARG A 259 -11.84 -6.69 19.61
N ALA A 260 -13.13 -6.90 19.36
CA ALA A 260 -14.09 -7.21 20.43
C ALA A 260 -13.84 -8.60 21.03
N SER A 261 -13.55 -9.62 20.24
CA SER A 261 -13.26 -10.98 20.72
C SER A 261 -12.37 -11.75 19.75
N PRO A 262 -11.03 -11.66 19.88
CA PRO A 262 -10.09 -12.34 18.98
C PRO A 262 -10.29 -13.87 18.92
N THR A 263 -10.56 -14.49 20.09
CA THR A 263 -10.76 -15.94 20.19
C THR A 263 -12.05 -16.39 19.50
N LEU A 264 -13.16 -15.67 19.71
CA LEU A 264 -14.43 -15.99 19.05
C LEU A 264 -14.31 -15.82 17.54
N TYR A 265 -13.68 -14.72 17.10
CA TYR A 265 -13.39 -14.46 15.68
C TYR A 265 -12.64 -15.63 15.03
N ALA A 266 -11.54 -16.09 15.65
CA ALA A 266 -10.76 -17.22 15.14
C ALA A 266 -11.56 -18.53 15.09
N LYS A 267 -12.42 -18.80 16.11
CA LYS A 267 -13.32 -19.96 16.11
C LYS A 267 -14.33 -19.91 14.96
N VAL A 268 -14.94 -18.75 14.71
CA VAL A 268 -15.91 -18.57 13.62
C VAL A 268 -15.24 -18.80 12.26
N LEU A 269 -14.04 -18.27 12.03
CA LEU A 269 -13.27 -18.53 10.83
C LEU A 269 -12.96 -20.03 10.66
N GLY A 270 -12.54 -20.69 11.74
CA GLY A 270 -12.24 -22.14 11.72
C GLY A 270 -13.47 -22.99 11.40
N MET A 271 -14.63 -22.65 11.97
CA MET A 271 -15.91 -23.35 11.68
C MET A 271 -16.38 -23.11 10.24
N GLY A 272 -16.13 -21.92 9.66
CA GLY A 272 -16.48 -21.59 8.28
C GLY A 272 -15.53 -22.19 7.23
N TYR A 273 -14.30 -22.50 7.61
CA TYR A 273 -13.27 -22.96 6.67
C TYR A 273 -13.62 -24.25 5.88
N PRO A 274 -14.24 -25.30 6.48
CA PRO A 274 -14.66 -26.47 5.72
C PRO A 274 -15.71 -26.16 4.64
N LEU A 275 -16.57 -25.16 4.86
CA LEU A 275 -17.55 -24.71 3.86
C LEU A 275 -16.82 -24.00 2.72
N PHE A 276 -15.90 -23.11 3.00
CA PHE A 276 -15.07 -22.44 2.00
C PHE A 276 -14.36 -23.45 1.08
N LYS A 277 -13.77 -24.51 1.65
CA LYS A 277 -13.13 -25.59 0.86
C LYS A 277 -14.05 -26.28 -0.14
N LYS A 278 -15.36 -26.35 0.10
CA LYS A 278 -16.31 -26.94 -0.84
C LYS A 278 -16.56 -26.07 -2.07
N TYR A 279 -16.43 -24.76 -1.93
CA TYR A 279 -16.59 -23.82 -3.04
C TYR A 279 -15.34 -23.68 -3.92
N VAL A 280 -14.18 -24.10 -3.42
CA VAL A 280 -12.87 -23.99 -4.09
C VAL A 280 -12.46 -25.30 -4.79
N LYS A 281 -13.26 -26.34 -4.69
CA LYS A 281 -13.11 -27.58 -5.46
C LYS A 281 -13.85 -27.48 -6.78
#